data_7a7578c67cdb2ace55677132d3dd8482
#
_entry.id   7a7578c67cdb2ace55677132d3dd8482
#
_cell.length_a   1.000
_cell.length_b   1.000
_cell.length_c   1.000
_cell.angle_alpha   90.00
_cell.angle_beta   90.00
_cell.angle_gamma   90.00
#
_symmetry.space_group_name_H-M   'P 1'
#
loop_
_entity.id
_entity.type
_entity.pdbx_description
1 polymer ?
#
loop_
_entity_poly.entity_id
_entity_poly.type
_entity_poly.pdbx_seq_one_letter_code
_entity_poly.pdbx_strand_id
1 'polypeptide(L)'
;KSTYSFDLPRDFLVWDPTCHHKDPRLMELAEQFVSGRGFGPQLFYVWGHAYEFDGDNNWDVIETLAKFMAGNAGQVWFATNGEIMAYVDAYRRLEYSVDGSMIYNPSALDVTIQTDWTPLPLPAGQCTPVPETPL
;
A
#
# COMPACT_ATOMS: atom_id res chain seq x y z
N LYS A 1 -10.57 16.23 3.43
CA LYS A 1 -9.44 17.01 3.98
C LYS A 1 -8.17 16.16 3.84
N SER A 2 -7.11 16.71 3.25
CA SER A 2 -5.82 15.99 3.12
C SER A 2 -5.22 15.68 4.49
N THR A 3 -4.69 14.48 4.64
CA THR A 3 -4.02 14.03 5.88
C THR A 3 -2.52 14.20 5.83
N TYR A 4 -1.95 14.18 4.62
CA TYR A 4 -0.50 14.12 4.36
C TYR A 4 0.17 12.88 4.99
N SER A 5 -0.63 11.86 5.33
CA SER A 5 -0.18 10.59 5.84
C SER A 5 -0.22 9.53 4.76
N PHE A 6 0.62 8.51 4.89
CA PHE A 6 0.60 7.28 4.11
C PHE A 6 0.05 6.10 4.91
N ASP A 7 -0.57 6.37 6.05
CA ASP A 7 -1.16 5.31 6.88
C ASP A 7 -2.32 4.63 6.17
N LEU A 8 -2.47 3.33 6.43
CA LEU A 8 -3.65 2.58 6.03
C LEU A 8 -4.89 3.07 6.81
N PRO A 9 -6.09 3.01 6.20
CA PRO A 9 -7.33 3.30 6.90
C PRO A 9 -7.49 2.42 8.15
N ARG A 10 -7.91 3.01 9.26
CA ARG A 10 -8.32 2.26 10.45
C ARG A 10 -9.67 1.57 10.24
N ASP A 11 -10.56 2.26 9.56
CA ASP A 11 -11.87 1.80 9.12
C ASP A 11 -11.93 1.90 7.59
N PHE A 12 -12.06 0.77 6.91
CA PHE A 12 -12.15 0.70 5.45
C PHE A 12 -13.48 1.21 4.86
N LEU A 13 -14.40 1.67 5.69
CA LEU A 13 -15.57 2.45 5.26
C LEU A 13 -15.26 3.95 5.18
N VAL A 14 -14.11 4.39 5.71
CA VAL A 14 -13.68 5.79 5.74
C VAL A 14 -12.25 5.89 5.17
N TRP A 15 -12.13 6.44 3.97
CA TRP A 15 -10.85 6.61 3.28
C TRP A 15 -10.44 8.08 3.31
N ASP A 16 -9.54 8.40 4.21
CA ASP A 16 -8.95 9.73 4.25
C ASP A 16 -7.80 9.84 3.22
N PRO A 17 -7.86 10.82 2.29
CA PRO A 17 -6.84 10.94 1.25
C PRO A 17 -5.54 11.50 1.80
N THR A 18 -4.42 11.05 1.21
CA THR A 18 -3.11 11.67 1.43
C THR A 18 -3.16 13.13 1.01
N CYS A 19 -3.60 13.41 -0.21
CA CYS A 19 -3.77 14.78 -0.69
C CYS A 19 -4.82 14.88 -1.80
N HIS A 20 -5.19 16.11 -2.13
CA HIS A 20 -5.96 16.45 -3.33
C HIS A 20 -5.01 16.59 -4.53
N HIS A 21 -5.48 16.31 -5.75
CA HIS A 21 -4.65 16.47 -6.96
C HIS A 21 -4.16 17.90 -7.21
N LYS A 22 -4.84 18.92 -6.62
CA LYS A 22 -4.40 20.32 -6.67
C LYS A 22 -3.39 20.69 -5.58
N ASP A 23 -3.00 19.75 -4.72
CA ASP A 23 -2.02 20.06 -3.68
C ASP A 23 -0.66 20.36 -4.31
N PRO A 24 -0.03 21.50 -3.96
CA PRO A 24 1.28 21.86 -4.54
C PRO A 24 2.38 20.86 -4.19
N ARG A 25 2.19 20.02 -3.17
CA ARG A 25 3.13 18.98 -2.76
C ARG A 25 2.83 17.61 -3.37
N LEU A 26 1.89 17.51 -4.34
CA LEU A 26 1.48 16.23 -4.92
C LEU A 26 2.67 15.39 -5.38
N MET A 27 3.59 15.97 -6.14
CA MET A 27 4.76 15.25 -6.65
C MET A 27 5.79 14.96 -5.54
N GLU A 28 6.00 15.88 -4.61
CA GLU A 28 6.86 15.65 -3.44
C GLU A 28 6.34 14.46 -2.60
N LEU A 29 5.04 14.40 -2.36
CA LEU A 29 4.41 13.28 -1.64
C LEU A 29 4.52 11.96 -2.41
N ALA A 30 4.38 11.99 -3.73
CA ALA A 30 4.58 10.81 -4.57
C ALA A 30 6.03 10.29 -4.49
N GLU A 31 7.02 11.18 -4.54
CA GLU A 31 8.44 10.85 -4.38
C GLU A 31 8.74 10.30 -2.99
N GLN A 32 8.18 10.90 -1.94
CA GLN A 32 8.31 10.41 -0.56
C GLN A 32 7.73 9.00 -0.42
N PHE A 33 6.55 8.76 -0.98
CA PHE A 33 5.90 7.45 -0.96
C PHE A 33 6.75 6.38 -1.65
N VAL A 34 7.19 6.63 -2.88
CA VAL A 34 8.03 5.69 -3.65
C VAL A 34 9.38 5.44 -2.99
N SER A 35 9.93 6.44 -2.28
CA SER A 35 11.21 6.26 -1.56
C SER A 35 11.16 5.22 -0.44
N GLY A 36 9.96 4.78 -0.02
CA GLY A 36 9.76 3.69 0.94
C GLY A 36 10.34 3.95 2.33
N ARG A 37 10.51 5.21 2.73
CA ARG A 37 11.17 5.59 4.01
C ARG A 37 10.31 5.36 5.26
N GLY A 38 9.12 4.76 5.12
CA GLY A 38 8.24 4.43 6.23
C GLY A 38 8.46 3.02 6.77
N PHE A 39 8.03 2.78 8.00
CA PHE A 39 7.94 1.45 8.59
C PHE A 39 6.55 0.87 8.34
N GLY A 40 6.48 -0.35 7.77
CA GLY A 40 5.23 -1.05 7.49
C GLY A 40 4.55 -0.65 6.17
N PRO A 41 3.34 -1.17 5.94
CA PRO A 41 2.59 -0.93 4.71
C PRO A 41 2.13 0.53 4.63
N GLN A 42 2.28 1.13 3.45
CA GLN A 42 1.92 2.51 3.18
C GLN A 42 0.88 2.59 2.07
N LEU A 43 0.04 3.62 2.11
CA LEU A 43 -0.98 3.94 1.12
C LEU A 43 -0.80 5.37 0.61
N PHE A 44 -0.70 5.55 -0.69
CA PHE A 44 -0.77 6.86 -1.34
C PHE A 44 -2.14 7.00 -2.01
N TYR A 45 -3.01 7.79 -1.40
CA TYR A 45 -4.40 7.95 -1.83
C TYR A 45 -4.66 9.40 -2.24
N VAL A 46 -4.73 9.64 -3.55
CA VAL A 46 -5.02 10.95 -4.14
C VAL A 46 -6.48 11.02 -4.52
N TRP A 47 -7.12 12.13 -4.24
CA TRP A 47 -8.51 12.36 -4.60
C TRP A 47 -8.70 13.65 -5.41
N GLY A 48 -9.87 13.80 -6.01
CA GLY A 48 -10.28 14.97 -6.76
C GLY A 48 -11.34 14.62 -7.80
N HIS A 49 -11.70 15.60 -8.62
CA HIS A 49 -12.74 15.41 -9.63
C HIS A 49 -12.17 15.68 -11.03
N ALA A 50 -12.51 14.82 -11.99
CA ALA A 50 -12.01 14.94 -13.37
C ALA A 50 -12.36 16.27 -14.05
N TYR A 51 -13.56 16.82 -13.77
CA TYR A 51 -13.99 18.11 -14.33
C TYR A 51 -13.13 19.30 -13.87
N GLU A 52 -12.38 19.16 -12.78
CA GLU A 52 -11.48 20.20 -12.30
C GLU A 52 -10.28 20.40 -13.21
N PHE A 53 -9.81 19.32 -13.87
CA PHE A 53 -8.73 19.42 -14.86
C PHE A 53 -9.16 20.16 -16.11
N ASP A 54 -10.43 20.02 -16.54
CA ASP A 54 -10.99 20.79 -17.64
C ASP A 54 -11.14 22.28 -17.25
N GLY A 55 -11.65 22.54 -16.05
CA GLY A 55 -11.83 23.90 -15.55
C GLY A 55 -10.53 24.68 -15.37
N ASP A 56 -9.49 24.01 -14.91
CA ASP A 56 -8.18 24.61 -14.66
C ASP A 56 -7.22 24.46 -15.87
N ASN A 57 -7.63 23.74 -16.92
CA ASN A 57 -6.81 23.41 -18.10
C ASN A 57 -5.43 22.84 -17.73
N ASN A 58 -5.39 21.87 -16.81
CA ASN A 58 -4.17 21.35 -16.21
C ASN A 58 -4.11 19.81 -16.15
N TRP A 59 -4.56 19.11 -17.19
CA TRP A 59 -4.47 17.66 -17.31
C TRP A 59 -3.04 17.12 -17.17
N ASP A 60 -2.04 17.93 -17.48
CA ASP A 60 -0.61 17.62 -17.33
C ASP A 60 -0.25 17.26 -15.87
N VAL A 61 -0.96 17.75 -14.87
CA VAL A 61 -0.74 17.44 -13.46
C VAL A 61 -0.94 15.93 -13.22
N ILE A 62 -2.12 15.41 -13.59
CA ILE A 62 -2.40 13.99 -13.37
C ILE A 62 -1.62 13.08 -14.30
N GLU A 63 -1.34 13.53 -15.53
CA GLU A 63 -0.48 12.78 -16.47
C GLU A 63 0.94 12.66 -15.94
N THR A 64 1.50 13.72 -15.37
CA THR A 64 2.83 13.71 -14.75
C THR A 64 2.89 12.74 -13.59
N LEU A 65 1.91 12.79 -12.69
CA LEU A 65 1.80 11.84 -11.59
C LEU A 65 1.71 10.40 -12.11
N ALA A 66 0.81 10.14 -13.07
CA ALA A 66 0.62 8.80 -13.62
C ALA A 66 1.89 8.24 -14.28
N LYS A 67 2.62 9.06 -15.05
CA LYS A 67 3.91 8.67 -15.66
C LYS A 67 4.96 8.36 -14.60
N PHE A 68 5.06 9.19 -13.57
CA PHE A 68 5.99 8.98 -12.46
C PHE A 68 5.68 7.67 -11.72
N MET A 69 4.43 7.44 -11.35
CA MET A 69 4.01 6.22 -10.66
C MET A 69 4.20 4.98 -11.53
N ALA A 70 3.86 5.03 -12.82
CA ALA A 70 4.07 3.93 -13.76
C ALA A 70 5.56 3.57 -13.91
N GLY A 71 6.45 4.56 -13.89
CA GLY A 71 7.91 4.34 -13.88
C GLY A 71 8.41 3.61 -12.63
N ASN A 72 7.63 3.60 -11.55
CA ASN A 72 7.94 2.95 -10.27
C ASN A 72 7.07 1.72 -9.98
N ALA A 73 6.42 1.14 -10.99
CA ALA A 73 5.50 0.01 -10.83
C ALA A 73 6.12 -1.25 -10.19
N GLY A 74 7.45 -1.39 -10.23
CA GLY A 74 8.14 -2.47 -9.52
C GLY A 74 8.21 -2.31 -8.00
N GLN A 75 7.88 -1.13 -7.48
CA GLN A 75 7.92 -0.79 -6.06
C GLN A 75 6.53 -0.46 -5.49
N VAL A 76 5.56 -0.24 -6.36
CA VAL A 76 4.21 0.21 -6.01
C VAL A 76 3.18 -0.77 -6.51
N TRP A 77 2.32 -1.22 -5.62
CA TRP A 77 1.15 -2.00 -6.00
C TRP A 77 -0.03 -1.08 -6.30
N PHE A 78 -0.49 -1.11 -7.55
CA PHE A 78 -1.70 -0.42 -7.97
C PHE A 78 -2.92 -1.31 -7.69
N ALA A 79 -3.80 -0.85 -6.85
CA ALA A 79 -4.94 -1.64 -6.41
C ALA A 79 -6.19 -0.78 -6.21
N THR A 80 -7.35 -1.42 -6.30
CA THR A 80 -8.62 -0.84 -5.90
C THR A 80 -8.77 -0.83 -4.38
N ASN A 81 -9.65 0.02 -3.84
CA ASN A 81 -9.95 0.04 -2.42
C ASN A 81 -10.37 -1.33 -1.88
N GLY A 82 -11.14 -2.09 -2.68
CA GLY A 82 -11.58 -3.44 -2.32
C GLY A 82 -10.44 -4.45 -2.22
N GLU A 83 -9.48 -4.39 -3.14
CA GLU A 83 -8.29 -5.26 -3.12
C GLU A 83 -7.39 -4.93 -1.92
N ILE A 84 -7.18 -3.64 -1.62
CA ILE A 84 -6.40 -3.21 -0.46
C ILE A 84 -7.07 -3.71 0.83
N MET A 85 -8.39 -3.51 0.97
CA MET A 85 -9.14 -3.98 2.13
C MET A 85 -9.01 -5.49 2.30
N ALA A 86 -9.23 -6.26 1.23
CA ALA A 86 -9.16 -7.72 1.26
C ALA A 86 -7.76 -8.22 1.64
N TYR A 87 -6.70 -7.60 1.11
CA TYR A 87 -5.32 -7.95 1.42
C TYR A 87 -4.97 -7.64 2.88
N VAL A 88 -5.37 -6.46 3.38
CA VAL A 88 -5.10 -6.09 4.77
C VAL A 88 -5.89 -6.96 5.76
N ASP A 89 -7.13 -7.34 5.41
CA ASP A 89 -7.90 -8.30 6.22
C ASP A 89 -7.20 -9.67 6.26
N ALA A 90 -6.75 -10.18 5.12
CA ALA A 90 -5.99 -11.42 5.04
C ALA A 90 -4.71 -11.36 5.90
N TYR A 91 -3.96 -10.26 5.80
CA TYR A 91 -2.77 -10.03 6.62
C TYR A 91 -3.07 -10.01 8.13
N ARG A 92 -4.14 -9.35 8.56
CA ARG A 92 -4.55 -9.25 9.98
C ARG A 92 -5.02 -10.58 10.56
N ARG A 93 -5.39 -11.53 9.72
CA ARG A 93 -5.88 -12.86 10.11
C ARG A 93 -4.78 -13.92 10.14
N LEU A 94 -3.55 -13.58 9.83
CA LEU A 94 -2.42 -14.51 9.95
C LEU A 94 -2.29 -15.02 11.39
N GLU A 95 -2.10 -16.32 11.52
CA GLU A 95 -1.95 -17.01 12.79
C GLU A 95 -0.50 -17.46 12.97
N TYR A 96 0.07 -17.19 14.12
CA TYR A 96 1.46 -17.49 14.43
C TYR A 96 1.53 -18.63 15.46
N SER A 97 2.45 -19.58 15.25
CA SER A 97 2.77 -20.57 16.29
C SER A 97 3.34 -19.89 17.54
N VAL A 98 3.18 -20.54 18.69
CA VAL A 98 3.62 -19.99 20.00
C VAL A 98 5.12 -19.69 20.03
N ASP A 99 5.91 -20.52 19.35
CA ASP A 99 7.37 -20.38 19.25
C ASP A 99 7.82 -19.50 18.08
N GLY A 100 6.89 -18.97 17.27
CA GLY A 100 7.17 -18.12 16.13
C GLY A 100 7.76 -18.84 14.91
N SER A 101 7.87 -20.18 14.95
CA SER A 101 8.50 -20.96 13.87
C SER A 101 7.63 -21.17 12.63
N MET A 102 6.32 -20.98 12.76
CA MET A 102 5.33 -21.23 11.70
C MET A 102 4.31 -20.10 11.61
N ILE A 103 3.85 -19.81 10.40
CA ILE A 103 2.75 -18.89 10.14
C ILE A 103 1.69 -19.61 9.28
N TYR A 104 0.44 -19.60 9.75
CA TYR A 104 -0.70 -20.06 8.98
C TYR A 104 -1.45 -18.89 8.36
N ASN A 105 -1.72 -18.98 7.06
CA ASN A 105 -2.57 -18.03 6.34
C ASN A 105 -3.96 -18.64 6.13
N PRO A 106 -4.98 -18.32 6.97
CA PRO A 106 -6.33 -18.86 6.83
C PRO A 106 -7.15 -18.24 5.71
N SER A 107 -6.61 -17.25 4.99
CA SER A 107 -7.32 -16.54 3.95
C SER A 107 -7.27 -17.26 2.59
N ALA A 108 -8.06 -16.75 1.63
CA ALA A 108 -8.03 -17.20 0.24
C ALA A 108 -7.05 -16.38 -0.63
N LEU A 109 -6.25 -15.49 -0.05
CA LEU A 109 -5.28 -14.65 -0.73
C LEU A 109 -3.86 -15.00 -0.30
N ASP A 110 -2.94 -15.00 -1.24
CA ASP A 110 -1.53 -15.05 -0.91
C ASP A 110 -1.13 -13.73 -0.24
N VAL A 111 -0.43 -13.82 0.89
CA VAL A 111 0.07 -12.67 1.64
C VAL A 111 1.60 -12.73 1.67
N THR A 112 2.25 -11.60 1.59
CA THR A 112 3.70 -11.52 1.80
C THR A 112 3.99 -10.66 3.01
N ILE A 113 4.83 -11.14 3.90
CA ILE A 113 5.34 -10.36 5.02
C ILE A 113 6.82 -10.05 4.82
N GLN A 114 7.27 -8.95 5.39
CA GLN A 114 8.70 -8.66 5.48
C GLN A 114 9.25 -9.31 6.75
N THR A 115 10.22 -10.19 6.58
CA THR A 115 11.06 -10.66 7.69
C THR A 115 12.31 -9.76 7.80
N ASP A 116 13.14 -9.98 8.80
CA ASP A 116 14.39 -9.21 8.98
C ASP A 116 15.33 -9.29 7.77
N TRP A 117 15.19 -10.34 6.95
CA TRP A 117 16.14 -10.67 5.87
C TRP A 117 15.52 -10.61 4.48
N THR A 118 14.34 -11.19 4.31
CA THR A 118 13.73 -11.33 2.99
C THR A 118 12.21 -11.27 3.08
N PRO A 119 11.52 -10.87 1.99
CA PRO A 119 10.08 -11.08 1.87
C PRO A 119 9.75 -12.57 1.97
N LEU A 120 8.80 -12.94 2.83
CA LEU A 120 8.30 -14.29 3.01
C LEU A 120 6.89 -14.41 2.44
N PRO A 121 6.69 -15.14 1.33
CA PRO A 121 5.37 -15.41 0.80
C PRO A 121 4.64 -16.44 1.68
N LEU A 122 3.38 -16.16 1.98
CA LEU A 122 2.46 -16.98 2.75
C LEU A 122 1.27 -17.39 1.87
N PRO A 123 1.33 -18.54 1.18
CA PRO A 123 0.27 -18.97 0.29
C PRO A 123 -1.07 -19.16 1.00
N ALA A 124 -2.16 -18.92 0.28
CA ALA A 124 -3.52 -19.08 0.78
C ALA A 124 -3.77 -20.49 1.35
N GLY A 125 -4.33 -20.56 2.55
CA GLY A 125 -4.71 -21.82 3.22
C GLY A 125 -3.52 -22.69 3.68
N GLN A 126 -2.30 -22.17 3.73
CA GLN A 126 -1.10 -22.95 4.04
C GLN A 126 -0.38 -22.49 5.31
N CYS A 127 0.33 -23.43 5.93
CA CYS A 127 1.34 -23.15 6.94
C CYS A 127 2.70 -22.97 6.27
N THR A 128 3.41 -21.92 6.64
CA THR A 128 4.74 -21.60 6.11
C THR A 128 5.75 -21.53 7.26
N PRO A 129 6.88 -22.23 7.19
CA PRO A 129 7.92 -22.09 8.20
C PRO A 129 8.61 -20.73 8.08
N VAL A 130 8.87 -20.11 9.23
CA VAL A 130 9.66 -18.88 9.32
C VAL A 130 11.14 -19.27 9.26
N PRO A 131 11.94 -18.71 8.33
CA PRO A 131 13.36 -18.98 8.27
C PRO A 131 14.06 -18.61 9.59
N GLU A 132 14.91 -19.52 10.09
CA GLU A 132 15.75 -19.20 11.23
C GLU A 132 16.74 -18.09 10.87
N THR A 133 16.99 -17.20 11.83
CA THR A 133 18.01 -16.16 11.69
C THR A 133 19.38 -16.83 11.46
N PRO A 134 20.10 -16.52 10.39
CA PRO A 134 21.48 -16.99 10.25
C PRO A 134 22.32 -16.48 11.44
N LEU A 135 22.97 -17.40 12.14
CA LEU A 135 23.91 -17.10 13.25
C LEU A 135 25.11 -16.28 12.77
#